data_51f71603ec42212d9444a63667157bdd
#
_entry.id   51f71603ec42212d9444a63667157bdd
#
_cell.length_a   1.000
_cell.length_b   1.000
_cell.length_c   1.000
_cell.angle_alpha   90.00
_cell.angle_beta   90.00
_cell.angle_gamma   90.00
#
_symmetry.space_group_name_H-M   'P 1'
#
loop_
_entity.id
_entity.type
_entity.pdbx_description
1 polymer ?
#
loop_
_entity_poly.entity_id
_entity_poly.type
_entity_poly.pdbx_seq_one_letter_code
_entity_poly.pdbx_strand_id
1 'polypeptide(L)'
;MTKTLKEKIRIEDVNLHYGTYHALKNVNLFLPEKAITAFIGPSGCGKSTLLKSINRMNDLVEGCRIDGLIALDGEDVYSPAMDVNLLRKRVGMVFQKPNPFPMSVYDNIAFGPRTHGIHARKELDRIVERSLRQAAIWDELKDRLGKTALGLSGGQQQRLCIARALAVEPEVLLMDEPTSALDPISTGKIEELCLDLKDRYTIVMVTHNMQQALRIADRTAFFLLGEVVEAGPTERLFSKPVDKRTERYITGRFG
;
A
#
# COMPACT_ATOMS: atom_id res chain seq x y z
N MET A 1 2.42 3.66 -29.17
CA MET A 1 1.18 4.27 -28.68
C MET A 1 1.28 4.39 -27.17
N THR A 2 1.40 5.58 -26.63
CA THR A 2 1.43 5.83 -25.17
C THR A 2 0.04 5.50 -24.64
N LYS A 3 -0.07 4.41 -23.90
CA LYS A 3 -1.32 4.02 -23.21
C LYS A 3 -1.66 5.17 -22.24
N THR A 4 -2.76 5.89 -22.50
CA THR A 4 -3.25 6.91 -21.59
C THR A 4 -3.54 6.21 -20.25
N LEU A 5 -2.77 6.52 -19.21
CA LEU A 5 -2.96 5.94 -17.89
C LEU A 5 -4.26 6.52 -17.29
N LYS A 6 -5.22 5.66 -16.98
CA LYS A 6 -6.43 6.07 -16.27
C LYS A 6 -6.06 6.41 -14.83
N GLU A 7 -6.49 7.56 -14.35
CA GLU A 7 -6.30 8.00 -12.98
C GLU A 7 -7.19 7.20 -12.03
N LYS A 8 -6.59 6.66 -10.96
CA LYS A 8 -7.31 5.99 -9.88
C LYS A 8 -7.42 6.88 -8.64
N ILE A 9 -6.31 7.51 -8.27
CA ILE A 9 -6.27 8.43 -7.15
C ILE A 9 -5.64 9.74 -7.59
N ARG A 10 -6.30 10.85 -7.27
CA ARG A 10 -5.84 12.21 -7.49
C ARG A 10 -5.60 12.88 -6.15
N ILE A 11 -4.45 13.54 -6.05
CA ILE A 11 -3.99 14.26 -4.86
C ILE A 11 -3.64 15.66 -5.32
N GLU A 12 -4.34 16.69 -4.79
CA GLU A 12 -4.17 18.09 -5.17
C GLU A 12 -4.04 18.96 -3.94
N ASP A 13 -2.96 19.72 -3.89
CA ASP A 13 -2.63 20.75 -2.87
C ASP A 13 -2.76 20.22 -1.43
N VAL A 14 -2.43 18.93 -1.21
CA VAL A 14 -2.60 18.31 0.09
C VAL A 14 -1.58 18.80 1.08
N ASN A 15 -2.08 19.36 2.18
CA ASN A 15 -1.34 19.75 3.37
C ASN A 15 -1.82 18.91 4.55
N LEU A 16 -0.89 18.42 5.38
CA LEU A 16 -1.23 17.67 6.58
C LEU A 16 -0.39 18.12 7.76
N HIS A 17 -1.07 18.34 8.89
CA HIS A 17 -0.44 18.71 10.15
C HIS A 17 -0.74 17.70 11.24
N TYR A 18 0.27 17.39 12.05
CA TYR A 18 0.13 16.73 13.35
C TYR A 18 0.38 17.78 14.44
N GLY A 19 -0.70 18.32 15.03
CA GLY A 19 -0.59 19.49 15.90
C GLY A 19 0.03 20.68 15.18
N THR A 20 1.24 21.10 15.59
CA THR A 20 2.01 22.20 14.97
C THR A 20 2.97 21.72 13.87
N TYR A 21 3.22 20.41 13.76
CA TYR A 21 4.16 19.88 12.78
C TYR A 21 3.51 19.73 11.40
N HIS A 22 4.05 20.44 10.40
CA HIS A 22 3.60 20.38 9.00
C HIS A 22 4.27 19.19 8.29
N ALA A 23 3.57 18.07 8.24
CA ALA A 23 4.10 16.79 7.77
C ALA A 23 4.01 16.61 6.24
N LEU A 24 2.97 17.13 5.59
CA LEU A 24 2.84 17.17 4.13
C LEU A 24 2.60 18.60 3.69
N LYS A 25 3.29 19.00 2.61
CA LYS A 25 3.33 20.40 2.14
C LYS A 25 2.99 20.46 0.66
N ASN A 26 1.78 20.96 0.37
CA ASN A 26 1.31 21.19 -0.99
C ASN A 26 1.57 20.01 -1.95
N VAL A 27 1.20 18.80 -1.50
CA VAL A 27 1.46 17.57 -2.23
C VAL A 27 0.49 17.46 -3.41
N ASN A 28 1.06 17.33 -4.61
CA ASN A 28 0.34 17.12 -5.86
C ASN A 28 0.84 15.83 -6.53
N LEU A 29 -0.04 14.86 -6.76
CA LEU A 29 0.32 13.57 -7.33
C LEU A 29 -0.91 12.87 -7.91
N PHE A 30 -0.75 12.14 -9.01
CA PHE A 30 -1.76 11.19 -9.45
C PHE A 30 -1.23 9.76 -9.45
N LEU A 31 -2.09 8.80 -9.10
CA LEU A 31 -1.77 7.39 -9.05
C LEU A 31 -2.63 6.67 -10.09
N PRO A 32 -2.00 6.03 -11.09
CA PRO A 32 -2.73 5.37 -12.17
C PRO A 32 -3.39 4.07 -11.70
N GLU A 33 -4.51 3.73 -12.34
CA GLU A 33 -5.21 2.46 -12.15
C GLU A 33 -4.33 1.29 -12.63
N LYS A 34 -4.37 0.18 -11.89
CA LYS A 34 -3.68 -1.09 -12.25
C LYS A 34 -2.20 -0.90 -12.57
N ALA A 35 -1.53 -0.22 -11.67
CA ALA A 35 -0.10 0.02 -11.73
C ALA A 35 0.48 0.00 -10.31
N ILE A 36 1.78 -0.23 -10.21
CA ILE A 36 2.53 -0.11 -8.96
C ILE A 36 3.17 1.28 -8.94
N THR A 37 2.79 2.10 -7.94
CA THR A 37 3.47 3.37 -7.66
C THR A 37 4.28 3.25 -6.37
N ALA A 38 5.59 3.47 -6.45
CA ALA A 38 6.48 3.49 -5.30
C ALA A 38 6.68 4.90 -4.77
N PHE A 39 6.58 5.09 -3.44
CA PHE A 39 7.00 6.29 -2.74
C PHE A 39 8.38 6.05 -2.14
N ILE A 40 9.39 6.80 -2.56
CA ILE A 40 10.78 6.72 -2.08
C ILE A 40 11.20 8.03 -1.41
N GLY A 41 12.23 7.99 -0.58
CA GLY A 41 12.77 9.15 0.10
C GLY A 41 13.28 8.81 1.51
N PRO A 42 13.94 9.75 2.20
CA PRO A 42 14.47 9.56 3.55
C PRO A 42 13.39 9.19 4.56
N SER A 43 13.79 8.65 5.71
CA SER A 43 12.86 8.41 6.82
C SER A 43 12.27 9.73 7.31
N GLY A 44 10.98 9.72 7.69
CA GLY A 44 10.28 10.90 8.20
C GLY A 44 9.90 11.96 7.17
N CYS A 45 10.11 11.75 5.85
CA CYS A 45 9.80 12.74 4.82
C CYS A 45 8.31 12.77 4.38
N GLY A 46 7.39 12.04 5.03
CA GLY A 46 5.96 12.13 4.76
C GLY A 46 5.34 10.98 3.94
N LYS A 47 6.12 10.00 3.44
CA LYS A 47 5.63 8.88 2.59
C LYS A 47 4.48 8.10 3.23
N SER A 48 4.71 7.55 4.43
CA SER A 48 3.69 6.78 5.16
C SER A 48 2.54 7.67 5.63
N THR A 49 2.78 8.95 5.85
CA THR A 49 1.73 9.93 6.15
C THR A 49 0.78 10.08 4.97
N LEU A 50 1.31 10.30 3.76
CA LEU A 50 0.47 10.37 2.56
C LEU A 50 -0.23 9.04 2.30
N LEU A 51 0.48 7.90 2.39
CA LEU A 51 -0.09 6.58 2.19
C LEU A 51 -1.31 6.37 3.09
N LYS A 52 -1.19 6.67 4.38
CA LYS A 52 -2.26 6.55 5.39
C LYS A 52 -3.39 7.57 5.23
N SER A 53 -3.14 8.68 4.54
CA SER A 53 -4.19 9.65 4.23
C SER A 53 -5.17 9.12 3.18
N ILE A 54 -4.72 8.26 2.25
CA ILE A 54 -5.56 7.74 1.16
C ILE A 54 -6.75 6.91 1.69
N ASN A 55 -6.57 6.19 2.81
CA ASN A 55 -7.64 5.40 3.45
C ASN A 55 -8.08 5.95 4.81
N ARG A 56 -7.73 7.20 5.10
CA ARG A 56 -8.13 7.91 6.32
C ARG A 56 -7.67 7.25 7.62
N MET A 57 -6.53 6.52 7.58
CA MET A 57 -5.93 5.98 8.81
C MET A 57 -5.36 7.07 9.73
N ASN A 58 -5.03 8.24 9.17
CA ASN A 58 -4.56 9.38 9.95
C ASN A 58 -5.66 10.03 10.81
N ASP A 59 -6.95 9.75 10.55
CA ASP A 59 -8.06 10.16 11.41
C ASP A 59 -7.96 9.58 12.84
N LEU A 60 -7.18 8.50 13.01
CA LEU A 60 -6.93 7.87 14.31
C LEU A 60 -5.82 8.58 15.11
N VAL A 61 -5.15 9.56 14.52
CA VAL A 61 -4.07 10.32 15.17
C VAL A 61 -4.63 11.63 15.69
N GLU A 62 -4.58 11.80 17.01
CA GLU A 62 -5.05 13.03 17.65
C GLU A 62 -4.29 14.26 17.13
N GLY A 63 -5.04 15.34 16.86
CA GLY A 63 -4.48 16.58 16.32
C GLY A 63 -4.08 16.51 14.85
N CYS A 64 -4.41 15.43 14.12
CA CYS A 64 -4.22 15.38 12.68
C CYS A 64 -5.23 16.26 11.96
N ARG A 65 -4.74 17.14 11.10
CA ARG A 65 -5.57 17.99 10.20
C ARG A 65 -5.03 17.87 8.79
N ILE A 66 -5.94 17.73 7.82
CA ILE A 66 -5.62 17.62 6.42
C ILE A 66 -6.48 18.60 5.62
N ASP A 67 -5.86 19.29 4.68
CA ASP A 67 -6.47 20.20 3.72
C ASP A 67 -6.04 19.80 2.30
N GLY A 68 -6.79 20.24 1.29
CA GLY A 68 -6.59 19.84 -0.11
C GLY A 68 -7.52 18.72 -0.52
N LEU A 69 -7.25 18.07 -1.65
CA LEU A 69 -8.09 17.03 -2.22
C LEU A 69 -7.33 15.70 -2.32
N ILE A 70 -7.93 14.63 -1.79
CA ILE A 70 -7.58 13.25 -2.14
C ILE A 70 -8.83 12.59 -2.70
N ALA A 71 -8.84 12.32 -4.00
CA ALA A 71 -10.00 11.73 -4.67
C ALA A 71 -9.69 10.31 -5.16
N LEU A 72 -10.59 9.36 -4.87
CA LEU A 72 -10.60 7.99 -5.39
C LEU A 72 -11.71 7.89 -6.43
N ASP A 73 -11.35 7.61 -7.69
CA ASP A 73 -12.29 7.62 -8.83
C ASP A 73 -13.10 8.92 -8.95
N GLY A 74 -12.51 10.06 -8.58
CA GLY A 74 -13.13 11.38 -8.59
C GLY A 74 -13.95 11.73 -7.34
N GLU A 75 -14.13 10.81 -6.38
CA GLU A 75 -14.81 11.05 -5.11
C GLU A 75 -13.81 11.50 -4.03
N ASP A 76 -14.03 12.65 -3.43
CA ASP A 76 -13.20 13.14 -2.31
C ASP A 76 -13.33 12.22 -1.09
N VAL A 77 -12.20 11.59 -0.69
CA VAL A 77 -12.17 10.66 0.44
C VAL A 77 -12.39 11.36 1.79
N TYR A 78 -12.20 12.67 1.86
CA TYR A 78 -12.46 13.49 3.05
C TYR A 78 -13.82 14.20 3.03
N SER A 79 -14.64 13.97 2.00
CA SER A 79 -16.01 14.47 1.97
C SER A 79 -16.80 14.01 3.21
N PRO A 80 -17.60 14.89 3.84
CA PRO A 80 -18.50 14.48 4.94
C PRO A 80 -19.48 13.35 4.58
N ALA A 81 -19.78 13.16 3.30
CA ALA A 81 -20.65 12.10 2.80
C ALA A 81 -19.93 10.75 2.63
N MET A 82 -18.60 10.71 2.74
CA MET A 82 -17.83 9.48 2.54
C MET A 82 -18.01 8.50 3.70
N ASP A 83 -18.51 7.30 3.41
CA ASP A 83 -18.48 6.19 4.36
C ASP A 83 -17.05 5.65 4.49
N VAL A 84 -16.42 5.89 5.64
CA VAL A 84 -15.04 5.49 5.92
C VAL A 84 -14.87 3.97 5.93
N ASN A 85 -15.90 3.20 6.34
CA ASN A 85 -15.82 1.74 6.32
C ASN A 85 -15.84 1.21 4.88
N LEU A 86 -16.68 1.79 4.03
CA LEU A 86 -16.70 1.48 2.60
C LEU A 86 -15.39 1.90 1.92
N LEU A 87 -14.86 3.08 2.25
CA LEU A 87 -13.55 3.51 1.76
C LEU A 87 -12.46 2.49 2.12
N ARG A 88 -12.37 2.06 3.38
CA ARG A 88 -11.38 1.09 3.85
C ARG A 88 -11.57 -0.31 3.30
N LYS A 89 -12.78 -0.66 2.84
CA LYS A 89 -13.01 -1.87 2.05
C LYS A 89 -12.42 -1.74 0.65
N ARG A 90 -12.62 -0.58 -0.02
CA ARG A 90 -12.08 -0.29 -1.37
C ARG A 90 -10.56 -0.09 -1.35
N VAL A 91 -10.00 0.41 -0.25
CA VAL A 91 -8.57 0.76 -0.09
C VAL A 91 -7.98 -0.02 1.08
N GLY A 92 -7.50 -1.23 0.77
CA GLY A 92 -6.86 -2.11 1.73
C GLY A 92 -5.46 -1.64 2.11
N MET A 93 -4.97 -2.05 3.30
CA MET A 93 -3.65 -1.67 3.79
C MET A 93 -2.88 -2.84 4.38
N VAL A 94 -1.61 -2.91 4.02
CA VAL A 94 -0.60 -3.82 4.58
C VAL A 94 0.46 -2.99 5.30
N PHE A 95 0.71 -3.29 6.57
CA PHE A 95 1.62 -2.54 7.43
C PHE A 95 3.05 -3.06 7.34
N GLN A 96 3.99 -2.23 7.76
CA GLN A 96 5.42 -2.53 7.80
C GLN A 96 5.73 -3.78 8.65
N LYS A 97 5.16 -3.86 9.84
CA LYS A 97 5.26 -5.05 10.68
C LYS A 97 4.05 -5.94 10.40
N PRO A 98 4.26 -7.24 10.12
CA PRO A 98 3.15 -8.18 10.04
C PRO A 98 2.28 -8.09 11.30
N ASN A 99 0.98 -8.01 11.12
CA ASN A 99 0.02 -7.87 12.22
C ASN A 99 -1.13 -8.87 12.09
N PRO A 100 -0.87 -10.17 12.00
CA PRO A 100 -1.93 -11.16 12.01
C PRO A 100 -2.72 -11.05 13.32
N PHE A 101 -4.03 -11.23 13.25
CA PHE A 101 -4.85 -11.32 14.45
C PHE A 101 -4.50 -12.58 15.25
N PRO A 102 -4.64 -12.58 16.60
CA PRO A 102 -4.38 -13.75 17.45
C PRO A 102 -5.47 -14.82 17.30
N MET A 103 -5.70 -15.29 16.09
CA MET A 103 -6.68 -16.29 15.70
C MET A 103 -6.08 -17.21 14.63
N SER A 104 -6.88 -18.16 14.12
CA SER A 104 -6.44 -19.10 13.10
C SER A 104 -6.06 -18.41 11.79
N VAL A 105 -5.31 -19.09 10.92
CA VAL A 105 -5.05 -18.66 9.55
C VAL A 105 -6.38 -18.39 8.81
N TYR A 106 -7.31 -19.34 8.93
CA TYR A 106 -8.65 -19.23 8.35
C TYR A 106 -9.39 -17.99 8.81
N ASP A 107 -9.45 -17.79 10.13
CA ASP A 107 -10.23 -16.67 10.69
C ASP A 107 -9.60 -15.32 10.41
N ASN A 108 -8.27 -15.23 10.27
CA ASN A 108 -7.61 -14.01 9.82
C ASN A 108 -8.16 -13.54 8.47
N ILE A 109 -8.36 -14.46 7.52
CA ILE A 109 -8.84 -14.12 6.17
C ILE A 109 -10.35 -13.95 6.17
N ALA A 110 -11.09 -14.82 6.86
CA ALA A 110 -12.55 -14.79 6.92
C ALA A 110 -13.08 -13.59 7.72
N PHE A 111 -12.25 -12.90 8.50
CA PHE A 111 -12.66 -11.78 9.36
C PHE A 111 -13.31 -10.66 8.55
N GLY A 112 -12.62 -10.12 7.54
CA GLY A 112 -13.14 -9.04 6.70
C GLY A 112 -14.46 -9.41 6.00
N PRO A 113 -14.52 -10.52 5.24
CA PRO A 113 -15.75 -11.00 4.62
C PRO A 113 -16.92 -11.13 5.60
N ARG A 114 -16.70 -11.70 6.79
CA ARG A 114 -17.75 -11.80 7.85
C ARG A 114 -18.24 -10.44 8.31
N THR A 115 -17.34 -9.48 8.51
CA THR A 115 -17.68 -8.09 8.89
C THR A 115 -18.53 -7.42 7.82
N HIS A 116 -18.38 -7.83 6.55
CA HIS A 116 -19.19 -7.35 5.43
C HIS A 116 -20.40 -8.25 5.10
N GLY A 117 -20.84 -9.09 6.04
CA GLY A 117 -22.10 -9.84 5.94
C GLY A 117 -22.00 -11.22 5.26
N ILE A 118 -20.81 -11.70 4.92
CA ILE A 118 -20.64 -13.05 4.33
C ILE A 118 -20.47 -14.06 5.46
N HIS A 119 -21.51 -14.89 5.71
CA HIS A 119 -21.49 -15.89 6.77
C HIS A 119 -21.57 -17.34 6.27
N ALA A 120 -21.95 -17.54 5.00
CA ALA A 120 -22.07 -18.87 4.40
C ALA A 120 -20.71 -19.58 4.36
N ARG A 121 -20.59 -20.74 5.03
CA ARG A 121 -19.35 -21.48 5.18
C ARG A 121 -18.68 -21.79 3.82
N LYS A 122 -19.46 -22.28 2.85
CA LYS A 122 -18.94 -22.59 1.51
C LYS A 122 -18.36 -21.39 0.78
N GLU A 123 -18.93 -20.20 0.98
CA GLU A 123 -18.46 -18.97 0.39
C GLU A 123 -17.18 -18.49 1.06
N LEU A 124 -17.14 -18.53 2.40
CA LEU A 124 -15.92 -18.22 3.16
C LEU A 124 -14.76 -19.18 2.79
N ASP A 125 -15.02 -20.46 2.64
CA ASP A 125 -14.00 -21.45 2.23
C ASP A 125 -13.41 -21.09 0.86
N ARG A 126 -14.24 -20.67 -0.10
CA ARG A 126 -13.78 -20.19 -1.43
C ARG A 126 -12.96 -18.90 -1.33
N ILE A 127 -13.39 -17.96 -0.51
CA ILE A 127 -12.68 -16.68 -0.30
C ILE A 127 -11.32 -16.95 0.34
N VAL A 128 -11.26 -17.80 1.36
CA VAL A 128 -10.01 -18.13 2.07
C VAL A 128 -9.02 -18.80 1.11
N GLU A 129 -9.45 -19.84 0.38
CA GLU A 129 -8.59 -20.49 -0.59
C GLU A 129 -8.11 -19.52 -1.67
N ARG A 130 -9.01 -18.77 -2.30
CA ARG A 130 -8.67 -17.80 -3.33
C ARG A 130 -7.66 -16.77 -2.82
N SER A 131 -7.88 -16.18 -1.65
CA SER A 131 -7.01 -15.14 -1.08
C SER A 131 -5.63 -15.67 -0.73
N LEU A 132 -5.53 -16.91 -0.20
CA LEU A 132 -4.25 -17.56 0.07
C LEU A 132 -3.51 -17.91 -1.23
N ARG A 133 -4.21 -18.31 -2.29
CA ARG A 133 -3.62 -18.54 -3.62
C ARG A 133 -3.12 -17.23 -4.22
N GLN A 134 -3.93 -16.17 -4.17
CA GLN A 134 -3.53 -14.85 -4.65
C GLN A 134 -2.30 -14.30 -3.90
N ALA A 135 -2.14 -14.60 -2.62
CA ALA A 135 -0.98 -14.22 -1.82
C ALA A 135 0.19 -15.23 -1.93
N ALA A 136 0.14 -16.17 -2.87
CA ALA A 136 1.16 -17.20 -3.11
C ALA A 136 1.58 -17.98 -1.84
N ILE A 137 0.60 -18.31 -0.96
CA ILE A 137 0.88 -18.98 0.33
C ILE A 137 -0.03 -20.20 0.60
N TRP A 138 -0.94 -20.53 -0.33
CA TRP A 138 -1.88 -21.63 -0.17
C TRP A 138 -1.20 -22.96 0.13
N ASP A 139 -0.20 -23.33 -0.67
CA ASP A 139 0.47 -24.63 -0.54
C ASP A 139 1.25 -24.78 0.77
N GLU A 140 1.67 -23.68 1.37
CA GLU A 140 2.33 -23.66 2.67
C GLU A 140 1.34 -23.77 3.84
N LEU A 141 0.07 -23.34 3.66
CA LEU A 141 -0.89 -23.17 4.77
C LEU A 141 -2.15 -24.02 4.66
N LYS A 142 -2.46 -24.66 3.52
CA LYS A 142 -3.70 -25.43 3.29
C LYS A 142 -4.00 -26.48 4.36
N ASP A 143 -2.96 -27.14 4.89
CA ASP A 143 -3.08 -28.16 5.93
C ASP A 143 -3.00 -27.59 7.36
N ARG A 144 -2.91 -26.27 7.48
CA ARG A 144 -2.73 -25.52 8.74
C ARG A 144 -3.75 -24.43 8.96
N LEU A 145 -4.85 -24.41 8.21
CA LEU A 145 -5.87 -23.33 8.26
C LEU A 145 -6.46 -23.11 9.67
N GLY A 146 -6.61 -24.18 10.46
CA GLY A 146 -7.08 -24.08 11.85
C GLY A 146 -6.00 -23.72 12.88
N LYS A 147 -4.72 -23.63 12.48
CA LYS A 147 -3.63 -23.28 13.41
C LYS A 147 -3.52 -21.77 13.60
N THR A 148 -2.97 -21.37 14.75
CA THR A 148 -2.72 -19.96 15.04
C THR A 148 -1.79 -19.30 14.03
N ALA A 149 -2.14 -18.10 13.56
CA ALA A 149 -1.34 -17.32 12.63
C ALA A 149 -0.05 -16.78 13.28
N LEU A 150 -0.02 -16.64 14.61
CA LEU A 150 1.16 -16.12 15.32
C LEU A 150 2.38 -17.05 15.26
N GLY A 151 2.18 -18.34 15.01
CA GLY A 151 3.26 -19.32 14.86
C GLY A 151 3.88 -19.40 13.46
N LEU A 152 3.50 -18.53 12.53
CA LEU A 152 4.05 -18.46 11.20
C LEU A 152 5.37 -17.67 11.18
N SER A 153 6.24 -17.93 10.17
CA SER A 153 7.42 -17.08 9.93
C SER A 153 7.03 -15.67 9.54
N GLY A 154 7.93 -14.68 9.68
CA GLY A 154 7.66 -13.28 9.34
C GLY A 154 7.17 -13.10 7.89
N GLY A 155 7.81 -13.77 6.92
CA GLY A 155 7.38 -13.73 5.52
C GLY A 155 6.01 -14.39 5.28
N GLN A 156 5.70 -15.48 6.01
CA GLN A 156 4.38 -16.11 5.97
C GLN A 156 3.31 -15.20 6.60
N GLN A 157 3.61 -14.58 7.74
CA GLN A 157 2.70 -13.62 8.38
C GLN A 157 2.42 -12.43 7.47
N GLN A 158 3.43 -11.90 6.78
CA GLN A 158 3.24 -10.78 5.86
C GLN A 158 2.36 -11.16 4.66
N ARG A 159 2.62 -12.33 4.03
CA ARG A 159 1.75 -12.81 2.94
C ARG A 159 0.34 -13.14 3.43
N LEU A 160 0.17 -13.60 4.67
CA LEU A 160 -1.15 -13.77 5.28
C LEU A 160 -1.86 -12.42 5.46
N CYS A 161 -1.16 -11.36 5.89
CA CYS A 161 -1.73 -10.02 5.99
C CYS A 161 -2.12 -9.47 4.60
N ILE A 162 -1.35 -9.77 3.55
CA ILE A 162 -1.74 -9.46 2.16
C ILE A 162 -3.00 -10.25 1.78
N ALA A 163 -3.05 -11.57 2.02
CA ALA A 163 -4.22 -12.40 1.76
C ALA A 163 -5.47 -11.87 2.48
N ARG A 164 -5.34 -11.45 3.73
CA ARG A 164 -6.42 -10.83 4.52
C ARG A 164 -6.93 -9.54 3.87
N ALA A 165 -6.03 -8.69 3.38
CA ALA A 165 -6.42 -7.46 2.67
C ALA A 165 -7.14 -7.78 1.35
N LEU A 166 -6.69 -8.80 0.60
CA LEU A 166 -7.30 -9.22 -0.66
C LEU A 166 -8.66 -9.90 -0.48
N ALA A 167 -8.97 -10.45 0.70
CA ALA A 167 -10.20 -11.20 0.96
C ALA A 167 -11.48 -10.36 0.80
N VAL A 168 -11.39 -9.05 0.96
CA VAL A 168 -12.51 -8.11 0.77
C VAL A 168 -12.56 -7.51 -0.64
N GLU A 169 -11.70 -7.98 -1.56
CA GLU A 169 -11.59 -7.54 -2.95
C GLU A 169 -11.43 -6.01 -3.08
N PRO A 170 -10.35 -5.43 -2.52
CA PRO A 170 -10.12 -3.99 -2.61
C PRO A 170 -9.84 -3.57 -4.07
N GLU A 171 -9.97 -2.30 -4.36
CA GLU A 171 -9.57 -1.70 -5.65
C GLU A 171 -8.12 -1.21 -5.60
N VAL A 172 -7.69 -0.78 -4.41
CA VAL A 172 -6.35 -0.25 -4.13
C VAL A 172 -5.74 -1.01 -2.95
N LEU A 173 -4.47 -1.37 -3.08
CA LEU A 173 -3.68 -1.98 -2.02
C LEU A 173 -2.52 -1.06 -1.64
N LEU A 174 -2.61 -0.51 -0.43
CA LEU A 174 -1.56 0.30 0.16
C LEU A 174 -0.58 -0.59 0.93
N MET A 175 0.72 -0.41 0.72
CA MET A 175 1.78 -1.19 1.37
C MET A 175 2.82 -0.26 2.00
N ASP A 176 2.89 -0.23 3.32
CA ASP A 176 3.86 0.57 4.06
C ASP A 176 5.08 -0.27 4.37
N GLU A 177 6.15 -0.16 3.59
CA GLU A 177 7.44 -0.89 3.72
C GLU A 177 7.27 -2.41 3.95
N PRO A 178 6.51 -3.14 3.10
CA PRO A 178 6.04 -4.50 3.39
C PRO A 178 7.15 -5.55 3.49
N THR A 179 8.39 -5.21 3.12
CA THR A 179 9.53 -6.13 3.07
C THR A 179 10.68 -5.74 3.99
N SER A 180 10.56 -4.63 4.73
CA SER A 180 11.68 -4.06 5.51
C SER A 180 12.22 -4.96 6.62
N ALA A 181 11.40 -5.88 7.14
CA ALA A 181 11.79 -6.81 8.22
C ALA A 181 11.94 -8.26 7.72
N LEU A 182 12.05 -8.48 6.40
CA LEU A 182 12.08 -9.81 5.80
C LEU A 182 13.46 -10.15 5.22
N ASP A 183 13.72 -11.45 5.15
CA ASP A 183 14.88 -11.99 4.45
C ASP A 183 14.77 -11.80 2.92
N PRO A 184 15.88 -11.90 2.15
CA PRO A 184 15.87 -11.67 0.71
C PRO A 184 14.93 -12.61 -0.07
N ILE A 185 14.77 -13.87 0.37
CA ILE A 185 13.89 -14.85 -0.30
C ILE A 185 12.43 -14.45 -0.10
N SER A 186 12.04 -14.12 1.13
CA SER A 186 10.68 -13.63 1.45
C SER A 186 10.38 -12.30 0.75
N THR A 187 11.38 -11.41 0.64
CA THR A 187 11.26 -10.16 -0.12
C THR A 187 10.97 -10.43 -1.59
N GLY A 188 11.74 -11.32 -2.24
CA GLY A 188 11.52 -11.71 -3.64
C GLY A 188 10.10 -12.22 -3.88
N LYS A 189 9.60 -13.10 -3.01
CA LYS A 189 8.22 -13.63 -3.10
C LYS A 189 7.16 -12.52 -3.03
N ILE A 190 7.37 -11.47 -2.23
CA ILE A 190 6.43 -10.34 -2.16
C ILE A 190 6.55 -9.45 -3.40
N GLU A 191 7.75 -9.27 -3.94
CA GLU A 191 7.94 -8.53 -5.19
C GLU A 191 7.25 -9.21 -6.37
N GLU A 192 7.44 -10.52 -6.56
CA GLU A 192 6.73 -11.33 -7.56
C GLU A 192 5.21 -11.24 -7.37
N LEU A 193 4.75 -11.39 -6.13
CA LEU A 193 3.34 -11.24 -5.80
C LEU A 193 2.77 -9.86 -6.21
N CYS A 194 3.49 -8.77 -5.98
CA CYS A 194 3.05 -7.44 -6.39
C CYS A 194 2.93 -7.33 -7.92
N LEU A 195 3.86 -7.92 -8.67
CA LEU A 195 3.82 -7.96 -10.13
C LEU A 195 2.61 -8.76 -10.65
N ASP A 196 2.26 -9.88 -10.02
CA ASP A 196 1.09 -10.68 -10.37
C ASP A 196 -0.23 -9.96 -10.03
N LEU A 197 -0.24 -9.19 -8.95
CA LEU A 197 -1.44 -8.49 -8.48
C LEU A 197 -1.75 -7.21 -9.26
N LYS A 198 -0.76 -6.54 -9.87
CA LYS A 198 -0.94 -5.22 -10.49
C LYS A 198 -1.96 -5.20 -11.64
N ASP A 199 -2.17 -6.33 -12.32
CA ASP A 199 -3.15 -6.42 -13.41
C ASP A 199 -4.61 -6.31 -12.91
N ARG A 200 -4.82 -6.53 -11.62
CA ARG A 200 -6.14 -6.51 -10.97
C ARG A 200 -6.30 -5.36 -9.99
N TYR A 201 -5.24 -4.98 -9.31
CA TYR A 201 -5.23 -4.01 -8.22
C TYR A 201 -4.32 -2.82 -8.52
N THR A 202 -4.70 -1.65 -8.07
CA THR A 202 -3.80 -0.50 -8.00
C THR A 202 -2.95 -0.64 -6.74
N ILE A 203 -1.62 -0.63 -6.86
CA ILE A 203 -0.73 -0.82 -5.71
C ILE A 203 0.04 0.47 -5.46
N VAL A 204 0.02 0.93 -4.20
CA VAL A 204 0.85 2.04 -3.74
C VAL A 204 1.77 1.54 -2.63
N MET A 205 3.07 1.59 -2.85
CA MET A 205 4.05 1.04 -1.94
C MET A 205 5.01 2.11 -1.44
N VAL A 206 5.17 2.22 -0.13
CA VAL A 206 6.30 2.93 0.46
C VAL A 206 7.48 1.97 0.56
N THR A 207 8.64 2.39 0.10
CA THR A 207 9.89 1.64 0.30
C THR A 207 11.08 2.58 0.46
N HIS A 208 12.01 2.20 1.31
CA HIS A 208 13.34 2.83 1.38
C HIS A 208 14.38 2.11 0.50
N ASN A 209 14.00 0.98 -0.12
CA ASN A 209 14.86 0.22 -1.02
C ASN A 209 14.63 0.67 -2.47
N MET A 210 15.56 1.51 -2.98
CA MET A 210 15.51 2.03 -4.34
C MET A 210 15.58 0.92 -5.40
N GLN A 211 16.32 -0.16 -5.13
CA GLN A 211 16.42 -1.28 -6.06
C GLN A 211 15.09 -2.04 -6.16
N GLN A 212 14.35 -2.15 -5.06
CA GLN A 212 12.99 -2.69 -5.07
C GLN A 212 12.07 -1.84 -5.93
N ALA A 213 12.05 -0.51 -5.71
CA ALA A 213 11.24 0.40 -6.53
C ALA A 213 11.57 0.25 -8.02
N LEU A 214 12.87 0.18 -8.37
CA LEU A 214 13.33 0.02 -9.75
C LEU A 214 12.88 -1.30 -10.39
N ARG A 215 12.83 -2.41 -9.61
CA ARG A 215 12.44 -3.73 -10.13
C ARG A 215 10.94 -3.86 -10.39
N ILE A 216 10.09 -3.29 -9.53
CA ILE A 216 8.67 -3.62 -9.56
C ILE A 216 7.74 -2.45 -9.85
N ALA A 217 8.16 -1.20 -9.61
CA ALA A 217 7.27 -0.06 -9.76
C ALA A 217 7.18 0.45 -11.20
N ASP A 218 5.97 0.71 -11.67
CA ASP A 218 5.72 1.36 -12.96
C ASP A 218 5.99 2.88 -12.86
N ARG A 219 5.69 3.46 -11.69
CA ARG A 219 5.92 4.87 -11.38
C ARG A 219 6.58 5.02 -10.01
N THR A 220 7.33 6.10 -9.85
CA THR A 220 7.98 6.43 -8.58
C THR A 220 7.74 7.90 -8.27
N ALA A 221 7.48 8.20 -6.99
CA ALA A 221 7.43 9.55 -6.45
C ALA A 221 8.51 9.69 -5.36
N PHE A 222 9.37 10.68 -5.53
CA PHE A 222 10.43 11.01 -4.56
C PHE A 222 9.93 12.07 -3.58
N PHE A 223 10.00 11.74 -2.30
CA PHE A 223 9.58 12.61 -1.18
C PHE A 223 10.78 13.18 -0.45
N LEU A 224 10.70 14.46 -0.09
CA LEU A 224 11.68 15.14 0.74
C LEU A 224 11.01 16.21 1.61
N LEU A 225 11.23 16.17 2.92
CA LEU A 225 10.76 17.18 3.88
C LEU A 225 9.27 17.55 3.78
N GLY A 226 8.43 16.58 3.47
CA GLY A 226 6.98 16.75 3.35
C GLY A 226 6.48 17.07 1.95
N GLU A 227 7.36 17.20 0.97
CA GLU A 227 7.04 17.53 -0.41
C GLU A 227 7.25 16.35 -1.35
N VAL A 228 6.50 16.29 -2.45
CA VAL A 228 6.81 15.47 -3.62
C VAL A 228 7.72 16.28 -4.53
N VAL A 229 8.99 15.92 -4.54
CA VAL A 229 10.02 16.65 -5.32
C VAL A 229 9.93 16.32 -6.80
N GLU A 230 9.76 15.03 -7.11
CA GLU A 230 9.65 14.55 -8.48
C GLU A 230 8.81 13.28 -8.51
N ALA A 231 7.97 13.14 -9.55
CA ALA A 231 7.19 11.93 -9.79
C ALA A 231 7.11 11.63 -11.28
N GLY A 232 7.20 10.35 -11.64
CA GLY A 232 7.17 9.94 -13.05
C GLY A 232 7.32 8.45 -13.26
N PRO A 233 7.43 8.01 -14.52
CA PRO A 233 7.82 6.64 -14.83
C PRO A 233 9.12 6.27 -14.13
N THR A 234 9.16 5.11 -13.48
CA THR A 234 10.29 4.68 -12.64
C THR A 234 11.61 4.70 -13.41
N GLU A 235 11.65 4.11 -14.60
CA GLU A 235 12.84 4.08 -15.43
C GLU A 235 13.40 5.48 -15.72
N ARG A 236 12.52 6.44 -16.04
CA ARG A 236 12.93 7.83 -16.30
C ARG A 236 13.47 8.50 -15.05
N LEU A 237 12.78 8.36 -13.92
CA LEU A 237 13.17 9.00 -12.66
C LEU A 237 14.53 8.51 -12.17
N PHE A 238 14.84 7.22 -12.37
CA PHE A 238 16.13 6.65 -11.98
C PHE A 238 17.26 6.89 -12.99
N SER A 239 16.96 6.99 -14.30
CA SER A 239 17.99 7.16 -15.35
C SER A 239 18.28 8.63 -15.68
N LYS A 240 17.24 9.48 -15.63
CA LYS A 240 17.33 10.91 -16.01
C LYS A 240 16.43 11.76 -15.09
N PRO A 241 16.75 11.87 -13.80
CA PRO A 241 16.02 12.74 -12.88
C PRO A 241 16.12 14.19 -13.34
N VAL A 242 15.03 14.94 -13.18
CA VAL A 242 14.97 16.37 -13.55
C VAL A 242 15.43 17.25 -12.40
N ASP A 243 15.05 16.89 -11.17
CA ASP A 243 15.43 17.63 -9.98
C ASP A 243 16.78 17.13 -9.42
N LYS A 244 17.70 18.07 -9.17
CA LYS A 244 19.03 17.76 -8.58
C LYS A 244 18.93 17.07 -7.21
N ARG A 245 17.87 17.30 -6.44
CA ARG A 245 17.65 16.62 -5.15
C ARG A 245 17.37 15.14 -5.37
N THR A 246 16.57 14.82 -6.41
CA THR A 246 16.31 13.43 -6.83
C THR A 246 17.59 12.75 -7.25
N GLU A 247 18.40 13.40 -8.11
CA GLU A 247 19.67 12.87 -8.57
C GLU A 247 20.63 12.56 -7.40
N ARG A 248 20.77 13.49 -6.46
CA ARG A 248 21.63 13.30 -5.27
C ARG A 248 21.15 12.13 -4.41
N TYR A 249 19.84 12.00 -4.22
CA TYR A 249 19.27 10.91 -3.45
C TYR A 249 19.53 9.55 -4.09
N ILE A 250 19.26 9.41 -5.41
CA ILE A 250 19.44 8.15 -6.15
C ILE A 250 20.91 7.75 -6.22
N THR A 251 21.82 8.72 -6.33
CA THR A 251 23.29 8.46 -6.42
C THR A 251 23.95 8.28 -5.05
N GLY A 252 23.20 8.31 -3.96
CA GLY A 252 23.73 8.18 -2.58
C GLY A 252 24.58 9.38 -2.12
N ARG A 253 24.51 10.52 -2.82
CA ARG A 253 25.22 11.77 -2.48
C ARG A 253 24.36 12.72 -1.64
N PHE A 254 23.47 12.16 -0.88
CA PHE A 254 22.52 12.88 -0.04
C PHE A 254 23.14 13.04 1.35
N GLY A 255 23.64 14.24 1.64
CA GLY A 255 24.24 14.63 2.91
C GLY A 255 24.44 16.13 2.95
#